data_bd67c417d5b917d849fe59c8da7d8c89
#
_entry.id   bd67c417d5b917d849fe59c8da7d8c89
#
_cell.length_a   1.000
_cell.length_b   1.000
_cell.length_c   1.000
_cell.angle_alpha   90.00
_cell.angle_beta   90.00
_cell.angle_gamma   90.00
#
_symmetry.space_group_name_H-M   'P 1'
#
loop_
_entity.id
_entity.type
_entity.pdbx_description
1 polymer ?
#
loop_
_entity_poly.entity_id
_entity_poly.type
_entity_poly.pdbx_seq_one_letter_code
_entity_poly.pdbx_strand_id
1 'polypeptide(L)'
;DINMLFTAGAIVIPGVGNIGFGITQMDYGEMDVTTLEYQEGTGEKFKATDLAASFTYSRKIVSWFAFGSSLKFIRSNIWHSSASAFALDLGVLVNTNFFSFTGKDQDGMNIGMSISNYGTRMQFNGIDSYQPIDISEYEEGNYGDVAGQFRTGEWELPLIFRIGVAIKPIVSNFMDVKIAIDALHPNNNSESINTGISVDNKIPGFGVFSLRGGLKALFMDTPQYGTTAGFGIQVNYLGNQSINVDYAYKDIGILGNMHAYTVGISF
;
A
#
# COMPACT_ATOMS: atom_id res chain seq x y z
N ASP A 1 -13.91 1.22 -14.32
CA ASP A 1 -13.69 1.41 -12.86
C ASP A 1 -12.39 0.72 -12.47
N ILE A 2 -11.61 1.38 -11.61
CA ILE A 2 -10.37 0.83 -11.05
C ILE A 2 -10.74 0.04 -9.80
N ASN A 3 -10.28 -1.21 -9.72
CA ASN A 3 -10.53 -2.09 -8.61
C ASN A 3 -9.21 -2.52 -7.95
N MET A 4 -9.20 -2.55 -6.63
CA MET A 4 -8.06 -3.01 -5.83
C MET A 4 -8.50 -4.16 -4.92
N LEU A 5 -7.75 -5.27 -4.98
CA LEU A 5 -7.91 -6.42 -4.10
C LEU A 5 -6.66 -6.55 -3.23
N PHE A 6 -6.85 -6.71 -1.94
CA PHE A 6 -5.78 -7.04 -0.99
C PHE A 6 -6.14 -8.27 -0.17
N THR A 7 -5.22 -9.23 -0.11
CA THR A 7 -5.35 -10.43 0.72
C THR A 7 -4.06 -10.64 1.50
N ALA A 8 -4.16 -10.90 2.79
CA ALA A 8 -3.00 -11.16 3.62
C ALA A 8 -3.29 -12.20 4.69
N GLY A 9 -2.25 -12.90 5.12
CA GLY A 9 -2.29 -13.83 6.24
C GLY A 9 -1.00 -13.73 7.04
N ALA A 10 -1.09 -13.96 8.36
CA ALA A 10 0.06 -13.97 9.24
C ALA A 10 -0.06 -15.07 10.30
N ILE A 11 1.08 -15.60 10.70
CA ILE A 11 1.22 -16.62 11.74
C ILE A 11 2.23 -16.15 12.77
N VAL A 12 1.86 -16.28 14.03
CA VAL A 12 2.74 -16.05 15.18
C VAL A 12 3.45 -17.36 15.53
N ILE A 13 4.79 -17.37 15.48
CA ILE A 13 5.61 -18.52 15.87
C ILE A 13 6.29 -18.18 17.19
N PRO A 14 5.90 -18.85 18.30
CA PRO A 14 6.50 -18.59 19.60
C PRO A 14 8.02 -18.73 19.59
N GLY A 15 8.73 -17.75 20.14
CA GLY A 15 10.20 -17.71 20.20
C GLY A 15 10.91 -17.28 18.93
N VAL A 16 10.28 -17.37 17.76
CA VAL A 16 10.83 -16.97 16.47
C VAL A 16 10.39 -15.57 16.07
N GLY A 17 9.08 -15.31 16.05
CA GLY A 17 8.49 -14.06 15.59
C GLY A 17 7.22 -14.29 14.77
N ASN A 18 6.85 -13.33 13.94
CA ASN A 18 5.68 -13.41 13.08
C ASN A 18 6.12 -13.52 11.62
N ILE A 19 5.45 -14.37 10.88
CA ILE A 19 5.62 -14.52 9.43
C ILE A 19 4.29 -14.14 8.78
N GLY A 20 4.35 -13.35 7.71
CA GLY A 20 3.17 -12.91 6.97
C GLY A 20 3.39 -13.00 5.47
N PHE A 21 2.28 -13.17 4.76
CA PHE A 21 2.19 -13.08 3.30
C PHE A 21 1.09 -12.11 2.94
N GLY A 22 1.31 -11.33 1.89
CA GLY A 22 0.32 -10.42 1.35
C GLY A 22 0.36 -10.41 -0.17
N ILE A 23 -0.82 -10.26 -0.79
CA ILE A 23 -0.98 -10.06 -2.22
C ILE A 23 -1.87 -8.84 -2.41
N THR A 24 -1.39 -7.91 -3.21
CA THR A 24 -2.17 -6.75 -3.68
C THR A 24 -2.28 -6.85 -5.18
N GLN A 25 -3.49 -6.74 -5.71
CA GLN A 25 -3.77 -6.68 -7.13
C GLN A 25 -4.55 -5.40 -7.42
N MET A 26 -4.17 -4.70 -8.48
CA MET A 26 -4.88 -3.56 -9.02
C MET A 26 -5.29 -3.86 -10.46
N ASP A 27 -6.56 -3.65 -10.78
CA ASP A 27 -7.14 -3.80 -12.11
C ASP A 27 -7.65 -2.43 -12.57
N TYR A 28 -7.11 -1.94 -13.68
CA TYR A 28 -7.46 -0.62 -14.23
C TYR A 28 -8.65 -0.67 -15.19
N GLY A 29 -9.26 -1.86 -15.36
CA GLY A 29 -10.36 -2.08 -16.28
C GLY A 29 -9.93 -2.28 -17.72
N GLU A 30 -10.91 -2.35 -18.60
CA GLU A 30 -10.71 -2.49 -20.04
C GLU A 30 -10.58 -1.11 -20.69
N MET A 31 -9.63 -0.99 -21.60
CA MET A 31 -9.36 0.21 -22.39
C MET A 31 -9.38 -0.14 -23.89
N ASP A 32 -9.87 0.77 -24.73
CA ASP A 32 -9.88 0.58 -26.17
C ASP A 32 -8.48 0.81 -26.77
N VAL A 33 -8.11 -0.06 -27.70
CA VAL A 33 -6.88 0.14 -28.49
C VAL A 33 -7.14 1.21 -29.54
N THR A 34 -6.39 2.32 -29.48
CA THR A 34 -6.50 3.43 -30.42
C THR A 34 -5.24 3.51 -31.30
N THR A 35 -5.41 3.92 -32.55
CA THR A 35 -4.33 4.18 -33.50
C THR A 35 -4.49 5.59 -34.11
N LEU A 36 -3.50 6.04 -34.87
CA LEU A 36 -3.60 7.31 -35.59
C LEU A 36 -4.77 7.35 -36.57
N GLU A 37 -5.15 6.17 -37.15
CA GLU A 37 -6.25 6.06 -38.10
C GLU A 37 -7.59 5.84 -37.40
N TYR A 38 -7.59 5.14 -36.25
CA TYR A 38 -8.78 4.80 -35.47
C TYR A 38 -8.71 5.41 -34.09
N GLN A 39 -8.88 6.73 -34.00
CA GLN A 39 -8.77 7.47 -32.73
C GLN A 39 -9.89 7.15 -31.74
N GLU A 40 -11.05 6.73 -32.24
CA GLU A 40 -12.21 6.30 -31.42
C GLU A 40 -12.14 4.82 -31.00
N GLY A 41 -11.10 4.11 -31.43
CA GLY A 41 -10.86 2.71 -31.11
C GLY A 41 -10.87 1.79 -32.33
N THR A 42 -10.03 0.76 -32.30
CA THR A 42 -9.95 -0.29 -33.34
C THR A 42 -11.03 -1.37 -33.19
N GLY A 43 -11.77 -1.35 -32.07
CA GLY A 43 -12.66 -2.42 -31.64
C GLY A 43 -11.97 -3.52 -30.80
N GLU A 44 -10.65 -3.49 -30.70
CA GLU A 44 -9.86 -4.32 -29.80
C GLU A 44 -9.73 -3.65 -28.43
N LYS A 45 -9.68 -4.46 -27.37
CA LYS A 45 -9.53 -3.99 -25.98
C LYS A 45 -8.32 -4.61 -25.31
N PHE A 46 -7.72 -3.89 -24.42
CA PHE A 46 -6.63 -4.36 -23.56
C PHE A 46 -6.88 -4.08 -22.09
N LYS A 47 -6.12 -4.73 -21.23
CA LYS A 47 -6.16 -4.53 -19.78
C LYS A 47 -4.80 -4.11 -19.26
N ALA A 48 -4.81 -3.29 -18.21
CA ALA A 48 -3.65 -3.01 -17.39
C ALA A 48 -3.87 -3.54 -15.98
N THR A 49 -2.84 -4.19 -15.40
CA THR A 49 -2.92 -4.77 -14.07
C THR A 49 -1.59 -4.64 -13.35
N ASP A 50 -1.64 -4.35 -12.05
CA ASP A 50 -0.48 -4.41 -11.16
C ASP A 50 -0.68 -5.51 -10.12
N LEU A 51 0.40 -6.24 -9.84
CA LEU A 51 0.46 -7.28 -8.82
C LEU A 51 1.65 -7.01 -7.91
N ALA A 52 1.44 -7.05 -6.59
CA ALA A 52 2.50 -7.05 -5.61
C ALA A 52 2.30 -8.21 -4.63
N ALA A 53 3.28 -9.11 -4.56
CA ALA A 53 3.34 -10.17 -3.58
C ALA A 53 4.40 -9.85 -2.52
N SER A 54 4.10 -10.05 -1.25
CA SER A 54 4.99 -9.74 -0.14
C SER A 54 5.17 -10.92 0.82
N PHE A 55 6.39 -11.10 1.29
CA PHE A 55 6.74 -11.96 2.40
C PHE A 55 7.31 -11.10 3.53
N THR A 56 6.72 -11.20 4.71
CA THR A 56 7.06 -10.34 5.85
C THR A 56 7.52 -11.17 7.04
N TYR A 57 8.57 -10.71 7.68
CA TYR A 57 9.00 -11.18 8.99
C TYR A 57 9.01 -10.03 9.99
N SER A 58 8.50 -10.27 11.19
CA SER A 58 8.57 -9.29 12.27
C SER A 58 8.82 -9.96 13.62
N ARG A 59 9.52 -9.23 14.49
CA ARG A 59 9.82 -9.71 15.84
C ARG A 59 9.83 -8.56 16.83
N LYS A 60 9.25 -8.79 17.98
CA LYS A 60 9.41 -7.96 19.16
C LYS A 60 10.72 -8.37 19.85
N ILE A 61 11.74 -7.51 19.78
CA ILE A 61 13.08 -7.79 20.32
C ILE A 61 13.10 -7.63 21.84
N VAL A 62 12.49 -6.53 22.32
CA VAL A 62 12.29 -6.24 23.75
C VAL A 62 10.88 -5.69 23.96
N SER A 63 10.45 -5.50 25.20
CA SER A 63 9.09 -5.06 25.53
C SER A 63 8.67 -3.77 24.82
N TRP A 64 9.60 -2.87 24.59
CA TRP A 64 9.38 -1.54 24.02
C TRP A 64 9.81 -1.41 22.56
N PHE A 65 10.48 -2.42 21.95
CA PHE A 65 11.02 -2.32 20.59
C PHE A 65 10.66 -3.54 19.74
N ALA A 66 10.09 -3.29 18.57
CA ALA A 66 9.82 -4.28 17.54
C ALA A 66 10.43 -3.86 16.19
N PHE A 67 10.86 -4.84 15.42
CA PHE A 67 11.40 -4.69 14.07
C PHE A 67 10.60 -5.55 13.10
N GLY A 68 10.48 -5.08 11.86
CA GLY A 68 9.86 -5.82 10.77
C GLY A 68 10.56 -5.55 9.44
N SER A 69 10.54 -6.55 8.58
CA SER A 69 11.05 -6.46 7.21
C SER A 69 10.12 -7.21 6.26
N SER A 70 9.91 -6.67 5.06
CA SER A 70 9.13 -7.32 4.00
C SER A 70 9.91 -7.34 2.70
N LEU A 71 9.97 -8.50 2.06
CA LEU A 71 10.44 -8.65 0.70
C LEU A 71 9.23 -8.65 -0.23
N LYS A 72 9.29 -7.84 -1.29
CA LYS A 72 8.19 -7.70 -2.26
C LYS A 72 8.66 -8.08 -3.65
N PHE A 73 7.79 -8.73 -4.40
CA PHE A 73 7.87 -8.86 -5.84
C PHE A 73 6.71 -8.06 -6.45
N ILE A 74 7.03 -7.16 -7.37
CA ILE A 74 6.07 -6.27 -8.01
C ILE A 74 6.11 -6.54 -9.51
N ARG A 75 4.95 -6.63 -10.14
CA ARG A 75 4.80 -6.80 -11.58
C ARG A 75 3.67 -5.94 -12.10
N SER A 76 3.97 -5.15 -13.12
CA SER A 76 3.00 -4.36 -13.89
C SER A 76 2.87 -4.96 -15.28
N ASN A 77 1.65 -5.12 -15.76
CA ASN A 77 1.36 -5.56 -17.12
C ASN A 77 0.45 -4.54 -17.77
N ILE A 78 0.79 -4.14 -18.99
CA ILE A 78 -0.04 -3.31 -19.86
C ILE A 78 -0.06 -3.98 -21.23
N TRP A 79 -1.21 -4.52 -21.60
CA TRP A 79 -1.39 -5.24 -22.84
C TRP A 79 -0.31 -6.34 -23.02
N HIS A 80 0.59 -6.21 -24.03
CA HIS A 80 1.68 -7.15 -24.32
C HIS A 80 3.01 -6.81 -23.63
N SER A 81 3.03 -5.73 -22.86
CA SER A 81 4.24 -5.26 -22.18
C SER A 81 4.18 -5.52 -20.68
N SER A 82 5.29 -5.90 -20.09
CA SER A 82 5.40 -6.11 -18.66
C SER A 82 6.67 -5.51 -18.07
N ALA A 83 6.59 -5.12 -16.80
CA ALA A 83 7.72 -4.68 -16.01
C ALA A 83 7.69 -5.40 -14.66
N SER A 84 8.85 -5.67 -14.06
CA SER A 84 8.92 -6.29 -12.74
C SER A 84 10.05 -5.73 -11.90
N ALA A 85 9.88 -5.75 -10.58
CA ALA A 85 10.88 -5.31 -9.62
C ALA A 85 10.80 -6.13 -8.32
N PHE A 86 11.93 -6.15 -7.60
CA PHE A 86 11.99 -6.56 -6.21
C PHE A 86 12.16 -5.34 -5.32
N ALA A 87 11.51 -5.35 -4.16
CA ALA A 87 11.62 -4.28 -3.18
C ALA A 87 11.72 -4.85 -1.77
N LEU A 88 12.37 -4.08 -0.90
CA LEU A 88 12.52 -4.34 0.52
C LEU A 88 11.84 -3.21 1.31
N ASP A 89 11.04 -3.61 2.29
CA ASP A 89 10.54 -2.68 3.30
C ASP A 89 11.21 -3.00 4.63
N LEU A 90 11.53 -1.96 5.38
CA LEU A 90 12.04 -2.04 6.75
C LEU A 90 11.19 -1.16 7.65
N GLY A 91 10.89 -1.64 8.85
CA GLY A 91 10.12 -0.88 9.81
C GLY A 91 10.52 -1.18 11.25
N VAL A 92 10.39 -0.18 12.09
CA VAL A 92 10.58 -0.28 13.53
C VAL A 92 9.40 0.34 14.26
N LEU A 93 9.09 -0.20 15.43
CA LEU A 93 8.08 0.31 16.33
C LEU A 93 8.67 0.40 17.73
N VAL A 94 8.58 1.60 18.32
CA VAL A 94 9.01 1.90 19.67
C VAL A 94 7.80 2.26 20.51
N ASN A 95 7.57 1.53 21.59
CA ASN A 95 6.52 1.81 22.56
C ASN A 95 7.17 2.43 23.80
N THR A 96 6.67 3.56 24.24
CA THR A 96 7.19 4.26 25.42
C THR A 96 6.08 4.47 26.44
N ASN A 97 6.44 4.68 27.68
CA ASN A 97 5.50 5.06 28.73
C ASN A 97 5.20 6.59 28.79
N PHE A 98 5.81 7.39 27.90
CA PHE A 98 5.49 8.81 27.80
C PHE A 98 4.02 9.01 27.45
N PHE A 99 3.38 9.96 28.13
CA PHE A 99 1.94 10.22 27.99
C PHE A 99 1.03 9.01 28.27
N SER A 100 1.54 7.98 28.98
CA SER A 100 0.70 6.88 29.44
C SER A 100 -0.05 7.26 30.69
N PHE A 101 -1.36 7.25 30.64
CA PHE A 101 -2.23 7.47 31.81
C PHE A 101 -2.37 6.22 32.66
N THR A 102 -2.04 5.04 32.12
CA THR A 102 -2.10 3.75 32.82
C THR A 102 -0.73 3.31 33.36
N GLY A 103 0.36 4.00 33.01
CA GLY A 103 1.73 3.64 33.33
C GLY A 103 2.31 2.47 32.52
N LYS A 104 1.57 1.96 31.52
CA LYS A 104 2.01 0.85 30.66
C LYS A 104 2.59 1.40 29.35
N ASP A 105 3.68 0.80 28.85
CA ASP A 105 4.33 1.19 27.58
C ASP A 105 3.37 1.12 26.38
N GLN A 106 2.47 0.13 26.35
CA GLN A 106 1.52 -0.07 25.25
C GLN A 106 0.42 1.01 25.17
N ASP A 107 0.20 1.76 26.25
CA ASP A 107 -0.81 2.81 26.38
C ASP A 107 -0.20 4.22 26.29
N GLY A 108 1.11 4.32 26.21
CA GLY A 108 1.82 5.57 26.03
C GLY A 108 2.06 5.93 24.57
N MET A 109 3.06 6.76 24.36
CA MET A 109 3.45 7.21 23.03
C MET A 109 4.12 6.07 22.24
N ASN A 110 3.59 5.79 21.07
CA ASN A 110 4.17 4.86 20.10
C ASN A 110 4.83 5.65 18.98
N ILE A 111 6.06 5.30 18.63
CA ILE A 111 6.81 5.90 17.53
C ILE A 111 7.06 4.81 16.50
N GLY A 112 6.61 5.05 15.27
CA GLY A 112 6.84 4.17 14.12
C GLY A 112 7.75 4.84 13.10
N MET A 113 8.69 4.09 12.53
CA MET A 113 9.48 4.52 11.38
C MET A 113 9.52 3.41 10.35
N SER A 114 9.44 3.78 9.07
CA SER A 114 9.57 2.81 8.00
C SER A 114 10.18 3.42 6.74
N ILE A 115 10.92 2.57 6.01
CA ILE A 115 11.32 2.79 4.63
C ILE A 115 10.61 1.73 3.81
N SER A 116 9.85 2.14 2.80
CA SER A 116 9.08 1.23 1.95
C SER A 116 9.49 1.36 0.50
N ASN A 117 9.45 0.22 -0.23
CA ASN A 117 9.75 0.12 -1.65
C ASN A 117 11.20 0.47 -2.03
N TYR A 118 12.16 0.20 -1.14
CA TYR A 118 13.57 0.24 -1.52
C TYR A 118 13.88 -0.94 -2.44
N GLY A 119 14.09 -0.71 -3.73
CA GLY A 119 14.16 -1.83 -4.67
C GLY A 119 14.81 -1.51 -6.01
N THR A 120 14.68 -2.47 -6.93
CA THR A 120 15.20 -2.36 -8.29
C THR A 120 14.32 -1.42 -9.12
N ARG A 121 14.89 -0.87 -10.19
CA ARG A 121 14.14 -0.10 -11.17
C ARG A 121 13.24 -1.01 -11.97
N MET A 122 12.16 -0.48 -12.47
CA MET A 122 11.24 -1.11 -13.41
C MET A 122 11.50 -0.59 -14.83
N GLN A 123 11.28 -1.46 -15.81
CA GLN A 123 11.32 -1.11 -17.22
C GLN A 123 10.31 -1.99 -17.96
N PHE A 124 9.44 -1.38 -18.76
CA PHE A 124 8.55 -2.16 -19.62
C PHE A 124 9.32 -2.79 -20.78
N ASN A 125 9.00 -4.06 -21.01
CA ASN A 125 9.45 -4.81 -22.18
C ASN A 125 8.26 -5.61 -22.73
N GLY A 126 8.11 -5.63 -24.05
CA GLY A 126 7.01 -6.33 -24.71
C GLY A 126 7.18 -6.39 -26.20
N ILE A 127 6.37 -7.22 -26.85
CA ILE A 127 6.47 -7.49 -28.29
C ILE A 127 6.19 -6.24 -29.14
N ASP A 128 5.34 -5.34 -28.66
CA ASP A 128 4.95 -4.11 -29.37
C ASP A 128 6.08 -3.08 -29.47
N SER A 129 7.18 -3.29 -28.72
CA SER A 129 8.39 -2.46 -28.79
C SER A 129 9.30 -2.81 -29.97
N TYR A 130 9.05 -3.93 -30.63
CA TYR A 130 9.83 -4.34 -31.80
C TYR A 130 9.25 -3.73 -33.07
N GLN A 131 10.14 -3.13 -33.88
CA GLN A 131 9.81 -2.54 -35.16
C GLN A 131 10.86 -2.98 -36.20
N PRO A 132 10.48 -3.13 -37.48
CA PRO A 132 11.46 -3.29 -38.53
C PRO A 132 12.29 -2.01 -38.66
N ILE A 133 13.60 -2.15 -38.64
CA ILE A 133 14.54 -1.02 -38.77
C ILE A 133 15.45 -1.29 -39.94
N ASP A 134 15.61 -0.28 -40.83
CA ASP A 134 16.65 -0.26 -41.82
C ASP A 134 17.97 0.19 -41.18
N ILE A 135 18.93 -0.71 -41.14
CA ILE A 135 20.26 -0.47 -40.53
C ILE A 135 21.29 0.11 -41.51
N SER A 136 20.96 0.23 -42.81
CA SER A 136 21.85 0.75 -43.82
C SER A 136 21.10 1.59 -44.85
N GLU A 137 21.30 2.92 -44.81
CA GLU A 137 20.73 3.86 -45.77
C GLU A 137 21.41 3.81 -47.15
N TYR A 138 22.58 3.18 -47.26
CA TYR A 138 23.48 3.28 -48.43
C TYR A 138 23.67 1.95 -49.17
N GLU A 139 23.23 0.84 -48.62
CA GLU A 139 23.39 -0.48 -49.25
C GLU A 139 22.05 -1.02 -49.72
N GLU A 140 21.94 -1.35 -51.02
CA GLU A 140 20.82 -2.07 -51.58
C GLU A 140 20.93 -3.53 -51.11
N GLY A 141 20.00 -3.96 -50.20
CA GLY A 141 19.95 -5.30 -49.69
C GLY A 141 18.74 -5.50 -48.75
N ASN A 142 18.62 -6.67 -48.18
CA ASN A 142 17.49 -7.01 -47.26
C ASN A 142 17.80 -6.55 -45.83
N TYR A 143 18.15 -5.29 -45.64
CA TYR A 143 18.47 -4.71 -44.33
C TYR A 143 17.28 -3.95 -43.71
N GLY A 144 16.20 -3.72 -44.48
CA GLY A 144 15.02 -2.98 -44.04
C GLY A 144 14.11 -3.76 -43.05
N ASP A 145 14.33 -5.08 -42.89
CA ASP A 145 13.50 -5.95 -42.06
C ASP A 145 14.23 -6.45 -40.78
N VAL A 146 15.30 -5.75 -40.36
CA VAL A 146 15.98 -6.09 -39.12
C VAL A 146 15.10 -5.68 -37.93
N ALA A 147 14.81 -6.65 -37.05
CA ALA A 147 14.03 -6.37 -35.84
C ALA A 147 14.83 -5.47 -34.88
N GLY A 148 14.45 -4.23 -34.78
CA GLY A 148 14.95 -3.30 -33.78
C GLY A 148 13.94 -3.16 -32.62
N GLN A 149 14.41 -2.78 -31.43
CA GLN A 149 13.56 -2.61 -30.28
C GLN A 149 13.64 -1.18 -29.74
N PHE A 150 12.48 -0.53 -29.57
CA PHE A 150 12.38 0.70 -28.81
C PHE A 150 12.56 0.38 -27.33
N ARG A 151 13.64 0.87 -26.73
CA ARG A 151 13.89 0.72 -25.30
C ARG A 151 13.13 1.78 -24.51
N THR A 152 12.22 1.35 -23.66
CA THR A 152 11.52 2.24 -22.73
C THR A 152 12.46 2.74 -21.63
N GLY A 153 12.16 3.90 -21.05
CA GLY A 153 12.89 4.42 -19.90
C GLY A 153 12.73 3.54 -18.67
N GLU A 154 13.75 3.55 -17.82
CA GLU A 154 13.69 2.93 -16.51
C GLU A 154 13.15 3.92 -15.48
N TRP A 155 12.34 3.46 -14.51
CA TRP A 155 11.88 4.29 -13.41
C TRP A 155 12.07 3.58 -12.06
N GLU A 156 12.24 4.37 -11.02
CA GLU A 156 12.37 3.89 -9.65
C GLU A 156 11.01 3.60 -9.04
N LEU A 157 10.96 2.65 -8.11
CA LEU A 157 9.79 2.45 -7.29
C LEU A 157 9.54 3.68 -6.40
N PRO A 158 8.27 3.97 -6.03
CA PRO A 158 7.94 5.07 -5.13
C PRO A 158 8.47 4.77 -3.71
N LEU A 159 9.75 5.09 -3.48
CA LEU A 159 10.38 4.97 -2.17
C LEU A 159 9.74 5.97 -1.21
N ILE A 160 9.31 5.48 -0.05
CA ILE A 160 8.65 6.30 0.96
C ILE A 160 9.36 6.10 2.31
N PHE A 161 9.91 7.17 2.84
CA PHE A 161 10.26 7.24 4.25
C PHE A 161 9.05 7.77 5.04
N ARG A 162 8.71 7.11 6.14
CA ARG A 162 7.63 7.51 7.03
C ARG A 162 8.10 7.49 8.47
N ILE A 163 7.73 8.53 9.20
CA ILE A 163 7.84 8.60 10.65
C ILE A 163 6.48 8.98 11.22
N GLY A 164 6.02 8.28 12.23
CA GLY A 164 4.73 8.52 12.84
C GLY A 164 4.80 8.45 14.37
N VAL A 165 3.93 9.20 14.99
CA VAL A 165 3.74 9.22 16.44
C VAL A 165 2.26 9.04 16.74
N ALA A 166 1.95 8.18 17.70
CA ALA A 166 0.59 7.99 18.19
C ALA A 166 0.56 8.01 19.72
N ILE A 167 -0.48 8.64 20.27
CA ILE A 167 -0.76 8.66 21.69
C ILE A 167 -2.17 8.18 21.97
N LYS A 168 -2.39 7.68 23.18
CA LYS A 168 -3.72 7.27 23.66
C LYS A 168 -4.13 8.16 24.83
N PRO A 169 -4.75 9.33 24.58
CA PRO A 169 -5.13 10.25 25.66
C PRO A 169 -6.21 9.67 26.59
N ILE A 170 -7.01 8.75 26.12
CA ILE A 170 -8.05 8.07 26.90
C ILE A 170 -7.90 6.58 26.73
N VAL A 171 -7.69 5.87 27.84
CA VAL A 171 -7.68 4.41 27.93
C VAL A 171 -8.56 3.99 29.09
N SER A 172 -9.66 3.32 28.80
CA SER A 172 -10.59 2.84 29.82
C SER A 172 -11.10 1.44 29.49
N ASN A 173 -11.86 0.85 30.42
CA ASN A 173 -12.48 -0.45 30.18
C ASN A 173 -13.56 -0.43 29.09
N PHE A 174 -14.09 0.76 28.76
CA PHE A 174 -15.20 0.93 27.82
C PHE A 174 -14.78 1.65 26.52
N MET A 175 -13.74 2.48 26.59
CA MET A 175 -13.38 3.33 25.45
C MET A 175 -11.87 3.62 25.45
N ASP A 176 -11.26 3.50 24.26
CA ASP A 176 -9.92 4.01 23.97
C ASP A 176 -10.00 5.10 22.90
N VAL A 177 -9.29 6.20 23.10
CA VAL A 177 -9.10 7.23 22.08
C VAL A 177 -7.64 7.25 21.69
N LYS A 178 -7.35 7.20 20.39
CA LYS A 178 -6.00 7.28 19.83
C LYS A 178 -5.92 8.46 18.88
N ILE A 179 -4.84 9.23 18.98
CA ILE A 179 -4.50 10.31 18.04
C ILE A 179 -3.15 9.95 17.44
N ALA A 180 -3.04 10.08 16.11
CA ALA A 180 -1.82 9.79 15.38
C ALA A 180 -1.48 10.91 14.39
N ILE A 181 -0.18 11.12 14.19
CA ILE A 181 0.38 12.04 13.19
C ILE A 181 1.53 11.31 12.50
N ASP A 182 1.51 11.30 11.16
CA ASP A 182 2.56 10.72 10.32
C ASP A 182 3.13 11.78 9.39
N ALA A 183 4.45 11.86 9.28
CA ALA A 183 5.15 12.59 8.24
C ALA A 183 5.67 11.61 7.17
N LEU A 184 5.49 11.95 5.90
CA LEU A 184 5.88 11.17 4.74
C LEU A 184 6.84 11.98 3.88
N HIS A 185 7.92 11.31 3.46
CA HIS A 185 8.89 11.84 2.50
C HIS A 185 9.06 10.83 1.36
N PRO A 186 8.30 10.98 0.25
CA PRO A 186 8.44 10.15 -0.94
C PRO A 186 9.57 10.69 -1.84
N ASN A 187 10.17 9.79 -2.67
CA ASN A 187 11.19 10.19 -3.64
C ASN A 187 10.60 10.83 -4.91
N ASN A 188 9.31 10.66 -5.16
CA ASN A 188 8.63 11.06 -6.39
C ASN A 188 7.51 12.08 -6.18
N ASN A 189 7.39 12.65 -4.99
CA ASN A 189 6.35 13.63 -4.65
C ASN A 189 6.81 14.55 -3.52
N SER A 190 6.06 15.61 -3.21
CA SER A 190 6.33 16.49 -2.08
C SER A 190 6.02 15.80 -0.73
N GLU A 191 6.67 16.27 0.32
CA GLU A 191 6.44 15.84 1.69
C GLU A 191 5.01 16.15 2.11
N SER A 192 4.49 15.35 3.01
CA SER A 192 3.14 15.52 3.52
C SER A 192 2.98 15.02 4.94
N ILE A 193 1.98 15.53 5.62
CA ILE A 193 1.58 15.10 6.96
C ILE A 193 0.18 14.54 6.91
N ASN A 194 -0.02 13.40 7.58
CA ASN A 194 -1.34 12.84 7.82
C ASN A 194 -1.66 12.92 9.30
N THR A 195 -2.91 13.19 9.64
CA THR A 195 -3.38 13.18 11.02
C THR A 195 -4.65 12.34 11.13
N GLY A 196 -4.84 11.69 12.26
CA GLY A 196 -6.02 10.88 12.47
C GLY A 196 -6.37 10.68 13.92
N ILE A 197 -7.64 10.39 14.14
CA ILE A 197 -8.23 10.02 15.42
C ILE A 197 -9.00 8.71 15.27
N SER A 198 -8.89 7.84 16.28
CA SER A 198 -9.70 6.64 16.43
C SER A 198 -10.35 6.63 17.81
N VAL A 199 -11.62 6.26 17.84
CA VAL A 199 -12.40 6.03 19.06
C VAL A 199 -12.87 4.58 19.02
N ASP A 200 -12.34 3.76 19.92
CA ASP A 200 -12.65 2.33 20.04
C ASP A 200 -13.55 2.12 21.27
N ASN A 201 -14.82 1.79 21.05
CA ASN A 201 -15.79 1.49 22.10
C ASN A 201 -15.80 -0.03 22.36
N LYS A 202 -15.44 -0.42 23.58
CA LYS A 202 -15.41 -1.82 24.03
C LYS A 202 -16.74 -2.20 24.63
N ILE A 203 -17.42 -3.19 24.04
CA ILE A 203 -18.70 -3.72 24.53
C ILE A 203 -18.40 -5.06 25.19
N PRO A 204 -18.47 -5.14 26.54
CA PRO A 204 -18.17 -6.38 27.25
C PRO A 204 -19.02 -7.54 26.75
N GLY A 205 -18.38 -8.69 26.48
CA GLY A 205 -19.04 -9.90 26.00
C GLY A 205 -19.42 -9.90 24.51
N PHE A 206 -19.28 -8.78 23.81
CA PHE A 206 -19.60 -8.69 22.38
C PHE A 206 -18.35 -8.43 21.54
N GLY A 207 -17.62 -7.33 21.80
CA GLY A 207 -16.47 -6.97 20.98
C GLY A 207 -16.14 -5.48 21.04
N VAL A 208 -15.67 -4.92 19.90
CA VAL A 208 -15.25 -3.52 19.81
C VAL A 208 -15.92 -2.87 18.60
N PHE A 209 -16.46 -1.67 18.80
CA PHE A 209 -16.92 -0.78 17.74
C PHE A 209 -15.96 0.39 17.61
N SER A 210 -15.42 0.61 16.42
CA SER A 210 -14.42 1.62 16.12
C SER A 210 -14.96 2.70 15.18
N LEU A 211 -14.73 3.97 15.50
CA LEU A 211 -14.92 5.10 14.60
C LEU A 211 -13.56 5.76 14.34
N ARG A 212 -13.31 6.09 13.08
CA ARG A 212 -12.01 6.65 12.64
C ARG A 212 -12.24 7.83 11.73
N GLY A 213 -11.43 8.86 11.89
CA GLY A 213 -11.43 10.02 11.02
C GLY A 213 -10.03 10.58 10.86
N GLY A 214 -9.75 11.22 9.72
CA GLY A 214 -8.43 11.78 9.50
C GLY A 214 -8.38 12.76 8.32
N LEU A 215 -7.26 13.47 8.27
CA LEU A 215 -6.88 14.34 7.18
C LEU A 215 -5.60 13.81 6.57
N LYS A 216 -5.58 13.71 5.24
CA LYS A 216 -4.44 13.19 4.49
C LYS A 216 -3.79 14.28 3.66
N ALA A 217 -2.47 14.15 3.49
CA ALA A 217 -1.65 15.01 2.64
C ALA A 217 -1.72 16.51 2.99
N LEU A 218 -1.75 16.81 4.29
CA LEU A 218 -1.60 18.19 4.77
C LEU A 218 -0.20 18.71 4.38
N PHE A 219 -0.15 20.00 4.03
CA PHE A 219 1.06 20.73 3.62
C PHE A 219 1.72 20.21 2.33
N MET A 220 1.02 19.39 1.54
CA MET A 220 1.46 19.01 0.21
C MET A 220 1.28 20.20 -0.75
N ASP A 221 2.23 20.43 -1.67
CA ASP A 221 2.20 21.60 -2.58
C ASP A 221 0.93 21.67 -3.43
N THR A 222 0.43 20.52 -3.87
CA THR A 222 -0.84 20.40 -4.61
C THR A 222 -1.65 19.25 -4.01
N PRO A 223 -2.39 19.48 -2.90
CA PRO A 223 -3.09 18.41 -2.21
C PRO A 223 -4.21 17.85 -3.09
N GLN A 224 -4.06 16.59 -3.48
CA GLN A 224 -5.09 15.85 -4.22
C GLN A 224 -5.91 14.93 -3.31
N TYR A 225 -5.65 14.96 -2.00
CA TYR A 225 -6.31 14.13 -1.01
C TYR A 225 -6.99 15.01 0.03
N GLY A 226 -8.12 14.54 0.53
CA GLY A 226 -8.91 15.25 1.52
C GLY A 226 -9.13 14.44 2.80
N THR A 227 -10.37 14.43 3.22
CA THR A 227 -10.82 13.75 4.42
C THR A 227 -10.88 12.25 4.26
N THR A 228 -10.65 11.54 5.36
CA THR A 228 -10.86 10.11 5.47
C THR A 228 -11.79 9.82 6.64
N ALA A 229 -12.69 8.87 6.48
CA ALA A 229 -13.57 8.40 7.54
C ALA A 229 -13.69 6.88 7.47
N GLY A 230 -13.96 6.24 8.61
CA GLY A 230 -14.14 4.80 8.64
C GLY A 230 -14.80 4.34 9.91
N PHE A 231 -15.40 3.16 9.83
CA PHE A 231 -15.90 2.45 11.00
C PHE A 231 -15.52 0.99 10.93
N GLY A 232 -15.44 0.34 12.09
CA GLY A 232 -15.11 -1.06 12.20
C GLY A 232 -15.91 -1.72 13.32
N ILE A 233 -16.20 -3.00 13.12
CA ILE A 233 -16.84 -3.85 14.13
C ILE A 233 -15.97 -5.10 14.28
N GLN A 234 -15.50 -5.34 15.48
CA GLN A 234 -14.87 -6.59 15.86
C GLN A 234 -15.81 -7.35 16.77
N VAL A 235 -16.18 -8.55 16.40
CA VAL A 235 -17.01 -9.45 17.21
C VAL A 235 -16.14 -10.58 17.71
N ASN A 236 -16.14 -10.79 19.04
CA ASN A 236 -15.47 -11.91 19.64
C ASN A 236 -16.38 -13.13 19.56
N TYR A 237 -15.84 -14.23 19.03
CA TYR A 237 -16.55 -15.47 18.80
C TYR A 237 -15.75 -16.60 19.45
N LEU A 238 -16.37 -17.56 20.06
CA LEU A 238 -15.79 -18.76 20.70
C LEU A 238 -14.29 -18.68 21.11
N GLY A 239 -14.02 -18.33 22.35
CA GLY A 239 -12.66 -18.31 22.91
C GLY A 239 -11.85 -17.10 22.46
N ASN A 240 -10.72 -17.36 21.76
CA ASN A 240 -9.82 -16.30 21.26
C ASN A 240 -10.10 -15.89 19.82
N GLN A 241 -11.18 -16.39 19.21
CA GLN A 241 -11.52 -16.07 17.82
C GLN A 241 -12.25 -14.75 17.73
N SER A 242 -11.93 -13.96 16.72
CA SER A 242 -12.66 -12.72 16.38
C SER A 242 -12.83 -12.55 14.89
N ILE A 243 -13.94 -11.93 14.49
CA ILE A 243 -14.23 -11.50 13.13
C ILE A 243 -14.25 -9.97 13.13
N ASN A 244 -13.51 -9.37 12.23
CA ASN A 244 -13.47 -7.93 12.03
C ASN A 244 -14.08 -7.60 10.68
N VAL A 245 -14.94 -6.59 10.64
CA VAL A 245 -15.47 -5.99 9.43
C VAL A 245 -15.21 -4.50 9.50
N ASP A 246 -14.48 -3.97 8.52
CA ASP A 246 -14.14 -2.55 8.47
C ASP A 246 -14.61 -1.95 7.14
N TYR A 247 -15.06 -0.70 7.22
CA TYR A 247 -15.34 0.15 6.08
C TYR A 247 -14.51 1.42 6.19
N ALA A 248 -13.95 1.86 5.07
CA ALA A 248 -13.23 3.12 4.98
C ALA A 248 -13.63 3.89 3.71
N TYR A 249 -13.81 5.19 3.90
CA TYR A 249 -14.02 6.19 2.88
C TYR A 249 -12.78 7.08 2.80
N LYS A 250 -12.39 7.43 1.58
CA LYS A 250 -11.28 8.34 1.31
C LYS A 250 -11.62 9.22 0.11
N ASP A 251 -11.51 10.51 0.30
CA ASP A 251 -11.57 11.50 -0.77
C ASP A 251 -10.21 11.53 -1.51
N ILE A 252 -10.23 11.37 -2.85
CA ILE A 252 -9.06 11.39 -3.72
C ILE A 252 -9.09 12.63 -4.65
N GLY A 253 -9.85 13.64 -4.30
CA GLY A 253 -9.94 14.88 -5.04
C GLY A 253 -10.50 14.68 -6.46
N ILE A 254 -9.73 15.03 -7.49
CA ILE A 254 -10.18 14.93 -8.89
C ILE A 254 -10.47 13.50 -9.37
N LEU A 255 -9.94 12.49 -8.71
CA LEU A 255 -10.22 11.07 -9.00
C LEU A 255 -11.49 10.56 -8.33
N GLY A 256 -12.20 11.43 -7.59
CA GLY A 256 -13.43 11.07 -6.88
C GLY A 256 -13.18 10.43 -5.53
N ASN A 257 -13.93 9.40 -5.20
CA ASN A 257 -13.93 8.80 -3.87
C ASN A 257 -13.55 7.31 -3.93
N MET A 258 -12.82 6.87 -2.93
CA MET A 258 -12.47 5.45 -2.76
C MET A 258 -13.24 4.87 -1.57
N HIS A 259 -13.82 3.70 -1.77
CA HIS A 259 -14.47 2.91 -0.75
C HIS A 259 -13.71 1.60 -0.55
N ALA A 260 -13.37 1.27 0.68
CA ALA A 260 -12.68 0.02 1.01
C ALA A 260 -13.49 -0.78 2.03
N TYR A 261 -13.63 -2.06 1.78
CA TYR A 261 -14.27 -3.03 2.67
C TYR A 261 -13.25 -4.09 3.03
N THR A 262 -13.11 -4.37 4.31
CA THR A 262 -12.16 -5.37 4.80
C THR A 262 -12.89 -6.37 5.70
N VAL A 263 -12.59 -7.64 5.52
CA VAL A 263 -13.02 -8.72 6.41
C VAL A 263 -11.78 -9.45 6.89
N GLY A 264 -11.64 -9.60 8.20
CA GLY A 264 -10.53 -10.29 8.84
C GLY A 264 -11.02 -11.33 9.83
N ILE A 265 -10.27 -12.42 9.99
CA ILE A 265 -10.53 -13.48 10.97
C ILE A 265 -9.24 -13.68 11.76
N SER A 266 -9.36 -13.70 13.09
CA SER A 266 -8.26 -14.02 14.02
C SER A 266 -8.64 -15.22 14.87
N PHE A 267 -7.68 -16.11 15.15
CA PHE A 267 -7.87 -17.33 15.95
C PHE A 267 -6.62 -17.67 16.77
#